data_7a6e123f03999ffced68ae902d4d7459
#
_entry.id   7a6e123f03999ffced68ae902d4d7459
#
_cell.length_a   1.000
_cell.length_b   1.000
_cell.length_c   1.000
_cell.angle_alpha   90.00
_cell.angle_beta   90.00
_cell.angle_gamma   90.00
#
_symmetry.space_group_name_H-M   'P 1'
#
loop_
_entity.id
_entity.type
_entity.pdbx_description
1 polymer ?
#
loop_
_entity_poly.entity_id
_entity_poly.type
_entity_poly.pdbx_seq_one_letter_code
_entity_poly.pdbx_strand_id
1 'polypeptide(L)'
;MNFIIGFIIALGVGLTGIGGGSFTVPALVLIGGLPGNAAVGTAFVFAGALRLIAAPFYVFGKNFHKGYLRLLLQGAIPGLLIGTIVLQLLSKKNSPVVIIILGIVLTASSAVSFTKRMQNREFARKNSRWLAWLAFPIGVEAGFSSAGAGALGTTLLMNYSEMPPSQVVGTDILFGLVLAVIGSAFHWKFGAINAPILWQLLIGGVPGVLLGCAFARKVPARNLRVAIALIALLAGLQLVWDGVRTLRASRAERSALTGSDTGQNYHQPDESLEAVRSARLV
;
A
#
# COMPACT_ATOMS: atom_id res chain seq x y z
N MET A 1 18.50 0.33 -10.33
CA MET A 1 17.93 1.05 -9.17
C MET A 1 16.93 0.18 -8.40
N ASN A 2 15.97 -0.42 -9.07
CA ASN A 2 14.92 -1.24 -8.39
C ASN A 2 15.44 -2.47 -7.64
N PHE A 3 16.55 -3.08 -8.04
CA PHE A 3 17.21 -4.18 -7.30
C PHE A 3 17.63 -3.74 -5.89
N ILE A 4 18.24 -2.56 -5.77
CA ILE A 4 18.70 -2.02 -4.48
C ILE A 4 17.49 -1.71 -3.59
N ILE A 5 16.44 -1.14 -4.16
CA ILE A 5 15.18 -0.87 -3.46
C ILE A 5 14.58 -2.19 -2.96
N GLY A 6 14.47 -3.19 -3.83
CA GLY A 6 13.98 -4.52 -3.48
C GLY A 6 14.79 -5.17 -2.35
N PHE A 7 16.14 -5.08 -2.43
CA PHE A 7 17.03 -5.60 -1.41
C PHE A 7 16.84 -4.93 -0.04
N ILE A 8 16.82 -3.59 0.00
CA ILE A 8 16.68 -2.82 1.24
C ILE A 8 15.31 -3.11 1.91
N ILE A 9 14.23 -3.09 1.11
CA ILE A 9 12.88 -3.39 1.61
C ILE A 9 12.84 -4.80 2.17
N ALA A 10 13.31 -5.78 1.41
CA ALA A 10 13.27 -7.18 1.80
C ALA A 10 14.17 -7.51 3.01
N LEU A 11 15.32 -6.85 3.12
CA LEU A 11 16.18 -6.93 4.30
C LEU A 11 15.43 -6.45 5.55
N GLY A 12 14.75 -5.29 5.45
CA GLY A 12 13.91 -4.78 6.52
C GLY A 12 12.76 -5.73 6.90
N VAL A 13 12.11 -6.34 5.91
CA VAL A 13 11.06 -7.34 6.11
C VAL A 13 11.60 -8.58 6.83
N GLY A 14 12.72 -9.11 6.37
CA GLY A 14 13.37 -10.28 6.99
C GLY A 14 13.80 -10.04 8.43
N LEU A 15 14.35 -8.87 8.72
CA LEU A 15 14.81 -8.48 10.05
C LEU A 15 13.65 -8.27 11.06
N THR A 16 12.50 -7.79 10.59
CA THR A 16 11.41 -7.34 11.49
C THR A 16 10.17 -8.20 11.46
N GLY A 17 10.00 -9.00 10.40
CA GLY A 17 8.76 -9.72 10.12
C GLY A 17 7.60 -8.80 9.70
N ILE A 18 7.81 -7.47 9.60
CA ILE A 18 6.79 -6.52 9.15
C ILE A 18 6.67 -6.63 7.64
N GLY A 19 5.44 -6.78 7.14
CA GLY A 19 5.19 -6.88 5.71
C GLY A 19 5.72 -5.68 4.92
N GLY A 20 6.38 -5.96 3.79
CA GLY A 20 7.02 -4.97 2.95
C GLY A 20 6.10 -3.95 2.27
N GLY A 21 4.77 -4.16 2.28
CA GLY A 21 3.80 -3.33 1.57
C GLY A 21 3.87 -1.84 1.92
N SER A 22 4.09 -1.52 3.21
CA SER A 22 4.19 -0.14 3.69
C SER A 22 5.33 0.68 3.06
N PHE A 23 6.37 0.02 2.53
CA PHE A 23 7.50 0.68 1.87
C PHE A 23 7.46 0.51 0.37
N THR A 24 6.99 -0.66 -0.08
CA THR A 24 7.00 -1.00 -1.51
C THR A 24 6.12 -0.06 -2.29
N VAL A 25 4.90 0.23 -1.81
CA VAL A 25 3.97 1.13 -2.51
C VAL A 25 4.53 2.54 -2.64
N PRO A 26 4.97 3.24 -1.57
CA PRO A 26 5.60 4.55 -1.72
C PRO A 26 6.83 4.53 -2.63
N ALA A 27 7.69 3.53 -2.51
CA ALA A 27 8.87 3.43 -3.35
C ALA A 27 8.51 3.26 -4.84
N LEU A 28 7.50 2.47 -5.16
CA LEU A 28 7.04 2.26 -6.53
C LEU A 28 6.35 3.48 -7.12
N VAL A 29 5.61 4.25 -6.32
CA VAL A 29 4.97 5.49 -6.78
C VAL A 29 5.99 6.61 -6.91
N LEU A 30 6.80 6.88 -5.86
CA LEU A 30 7.69 8.03 -5.80
C LEU A 30 8.95 7.87 -6.63
N ILE A 31 9.52 6.67 -6.66
CA ILE A 31 10.78 6.39 -7.36
C ILE A 31 10.53 5.66 -8.69
N GLY A 32 9.58 4.72 -8.68
CA GLY A 32 9.23 3.93 -9.86
C GLY A 32 8.27 4.61 -10.82
N GLY A 33 7.63 5.73 -10.44
CA GLY A 33 6.66 6.46 -11.26
C GLY A 33 5.39 5.67 -11.60
N LEU A 34 5.10 4.59 -10.85
CA LEU A 34 3.94 3.75 -11.12
C LEU A 34 2.64 4.42 -10.67
N PRO A 35 1.54 4.25 -11.42
CA PRO A 35 0.22 4.63 -10.93
C PRO A 35 -0.16 3.80 -9.71
N GLY A 36 -0.96 4.39 -8.80
CA GLY A 36 -1.22 3.81 -7.48
C GLY A 36 -1.74 2.36 -7.50
N ASN A 37 -2.64 2.02 -8.44
CA ASN A 37 -3.14 0.65 -8.57
C ASN A 37 -2.08 -0.35 -9.01
N ALA A 38 -1.19 0.03 -9.94
CA ALA A 38 -0.09 -0.82 -10.38
C ALA A 38 0.99 -0.97 -9.30
N ALA A 39 1.25 0.08 -8.54
CA ALA A 39 2.15 0.04 -7.40
C ALA A 39 1.63 -0.93 -6.31
N VAL A 40 0.34 -0.86 -5.97
CA VAL A 40 -0.30 -1.75 -4.98
C VAL A 40 -0.31 -3.19 -5.46
N GLY A 41 -0.71 -3.45 -6.72
CA GLY A 41 -0.72 -4.80 -7.28
C GLY A 41 0.67 -5.44 -7.32
N THR A 42 1.69 -4.69 -7.76
CA THR A 42 3.09 -5.14 -7.78
C THR A 42 3.61 -5.39 -6.36
N ALA A 43 3.26 -4.51 -5.40
CA ALA A 43 3.63 -4.66 -4.00
C ALA A 43 3.00 -5.90 -3.35
N PHE A 44 1.77 -6.27 -3.69
CA PHE A 44 1.14 -7.50 -3.20
C PHE A 44 1.93 -8.74 -3.61
N VAL A 45 2.28 -8.86 -4.88
CA VAL A 45 3.05 -10.02 -5.38
C VAL A 45 4.43 -10.05 -4.74
N PHE A 46 5.12 -8.90 -4.68
CA PHE A 46 6.43 -8.80 -4.05
C PHE A 46 6.38 -9.18 -2.56
N ALA A 47 5.46 -8.58 -1.78
CA ALA A 47 5.29 -8.91 -0.37
C ALA A 47 4.88 -10.36 -0.14
N GLY A 48 4.05 -10.94 -1.02
CA GLY A 48 3.69 -12.35 -1.01
C GLY A 48 4.89 -13.26 -1.20
N ALA A 49 5.74 -12.96 -2.18
CA ALA A 49 6.96 -13.71 -2.44
C ALA A 49 7.93 -13.68 -1.26
N LEU A 50 8.14 -12.50 -0.65
CA LEU A 50 8.99 -12.39 0.55
C LEU A 50 8.44 -13.18 1.73
N ARG A 51 7.12 -13.14 1.95
CA ARG A 51 6.46 -13.91 3.02
C ARG A 51 6.48 -15.42 2.73
N LEU A 52 6.37 -15.83 1.48
CA LEU A 52 6.49 -17.22 1.09
C LEU A 52 7.87 -17.79 1.46
N ILE A 53 8.93 -17.00 1.28
CA ILE A 53 10.30 -17.37 1.68
C ILE A 53 10.44 -17.39 3.20
N ALA A 54 9.83 -16.44 3.91
CA ALA A 54 9.92 -16.34 5.36
C ALA A 54 9.03 -17.36 6.11
N ALA A 55 7.87 -17.73 5.57
CA ALA A 55 6.87 -18.57 6.22
C ALA A 55 7.41 -19.94 6.68
N PRO A 56 8.23 -20.68 5.92
CA PRO A 56 8.76 -21.97 6.35
C PRO A 56 9.52 -21.91 7.68
N PHE A 57 10.28 -20.86 7.95
CA PHE A 57 11.04 -20.68 9.19
C PHE A 57 10.15 -20.66 10.44
N TYR A 58 8.91 -20.14 10.29
CA TYR A 58 7.94 -20.04 11.38
C TYR A 58 7.01 -21.25 11.45
N VAL A 59 6.67 -21.85 10.30
CA VAL A 59 5.83 -23.05 10.24
C VAL A 59 6.57 -24.26 10.80
N PHE A 60 7.80 -24.52 10.36
CA PHE A 60 8.61 -25.64 10.86
C PHE A 60 9.00 -25.45 12.33
N GLY A 61 9.20 -24.20 12.77
CA GLY A 61 9.42 -23.88 14.18
C GLY A 61 8.17 -23.95 15.07
N LYS A 62 7.00 -24.28 14.53
CA LYS A 62 5.68 -24.25 15.21
C LYS A 62 5.39 -22.89 15.88
N ASN A 63 5.97 -21.83 15.38
CA ASN A 63 5.84 -20.46 15.89
C ASN A 63 4.66 -19.74 15.27
N PHE A 64 3.45 -20.32 15.28
CA PHE A 64 2.22 -19.66 14.87
C PHE A 64 1.02 -20.28 15.57
N HIS A 65 -0.09 -19.52 15.66
CA HIS A 65 -1.31 -19.95 16.34
C HIS A 65 -2.50 -20.02 15.35
N LYS A 66 -2.92 -21.23 15.01
CA LYS A 66 -3.99 -21.48 14.01
C LYS A 66 -5.31 -20.78 14.34
N GLY A 67 -5.69 -20.74 15.63
CA GLY A 67 -6.96 -20.13 16.06
C GLY A 67 -7.00 -18.61 15.80
N TYR A 68 -5.96 -17.90 16.19
CA TYR A 68 -5.84 -16.47 15.95
C TYR A 68 -5.71 -16.14 14.46
N LEU A 69 -4.94 -16.95 13.71
CA LEU A 69 -4.84 -16.80 12.25
C LEU A 69 -6.21 -16.89 11.58
N ARG A 70 -7.03 -17.90 11.96
CA ARG A 70 -8.38 -18.07 11.40
C ARG A 70 -9.28 -16.88 11.72
N LEU A 71 -9.26 -16.38 12.95
CA LEU A 71 -10.05 -15.21 13.35
C LEU A 71 -9.66 -13.95 12.57
N LEU A 72 -8.36 -13.71 12.39
CA LEU A 72 -7.87 -12.59 11.58
C LEU A 72 -8.35 -12.70 10.12
N LEU A 73 -8.22 -13.89 9.51
CA LEU A 73 -8.60 -14.12 8.11
C LEU A 73 -10.11 -13.94 7.90
N GLN A 74 -10.95 -14.39 8.85
CA GLN A 74 -12.41 -14.23 8.76
C GLN A 74 -12.84 -12.76 8.65
N GLY A 75 -12.15 -11.86 9.38
CA GLY A 75 -12.43 -10.43 9.29
C GLY A 75 -11.73 -9.76 8.11
N ALA A 76 -10.46 -10.08 7.90
CA ALA A 76 -9.65 -9.36 6.94
C ALA A 76 -9.91 -9.72 5.47
N ILE A 77 -10.31 -10.95 5.14
CA ILE A 77 -10.59 -11.35 3.75
C ILE A 77 -11.72 -10.50 3.14
N PRO A 78 -12.92 -10.40 3.75
CA PRO A 78 -13.96 -9.52 3.21
C PRO A 78 -13.50 -8.05 3.14
N GLY A 79 -12.76 -7.57 4.13
CA GLY A 79 -12.16 -6.25 4.09
C GLY A 79 -11.21 -6.05 2.91
N LEU A 80 -10.31 -7.01 2.67
CA LEU A 80 -9.36 -7.00 1.54
C LEU A 80 -10.09 -6.87 0.20
N LEU A 81 -11.16 -7.64 0.01
CA LEU A 81 -11.94 -7.61 -1.23
C LEU A 81 -12.55 -6.23 -1.45
N ILE A 82 -13.16 -5.66 -0.42
CA ILE A 82 -13.74 -4.31 -0.47
C ILE A 82 -12.66 -3.27 -0.77
N GLY A 83 -11.54 -3.29 -0.04
CA GLY A 83 -10.42 -2.37 -0.26
C GLY A 83 -9.85 -2.44 -1.68
N THR A 84 -9.68 -3.64 -2.22
CA THR A 84 -9.20 -3.85 -3.59
C THR A 84 -10.19 -3.33 -4.63
N ILE A 85 -11.49 -3.59 -4.46
CA ILE A 85 -12.54 -3.09 -5.36
C ILE A 85 -12.59 -1.56 -5.33
N VAL A 86 -12.57 -0.96 -4.14
CA VAL A 86 -12.55 0.50 -3.97
C VAL A 86 -11.34 1.11 -4.68
N LEU A 87 -10.14 0.54 -4.50
CA LEU A 87 -8.94 0.99 -5.18
C LEU A 87 -9.11 0.97 -6.70
N GLN A 88 -9.63 -0.12 -7.26
CA GLN A 88 -9.80 -0.26 -8.71
C GLN A 88 -10.84 0.72 -9.27
N LEU A 89 -11.95 0.94 -8.57
CA LEU A 89 -12.98 1.89 -8.98
C LEU A 89 -12.45 3.34 -8.96
N LEU A 90 -11.71 3.70 -7.92
CA LEU A 90 -11.13 5.03 -7.81
C LEU A 90 -10.03 5.27 -8.86
N SER A 91 -9.20 4.26 -9.12
CA SER A 91 -8.10 4.36 -10.09
C SER A 91 -8.58 4.62 -11.52
N LYS A 92 -9.73 4.07 -11.89
CA LYS A 92 -10.35 4.34 -13.20
C LYS A 92 -10.84 5.78 -13.35
N LYS A 93 -11.22 6.42 -12.24
CA LYS A 93 -11.87 7.73 -12.25
C LYS A 93 -10.89 8.89 -12.03
N ASN A 94 -9.89 8.73 -11.17
CA ASN A 94 -8.99 9.82 -10.80
C ASN A 94 -7.69 9.34 -10.14
N SER A 95 -6.62 9.18 -10.92
CA SER A 95 -5.32 8.68 -10.43
C SER A 95 -4.69 9.52 -9.31
N PRO A 96 -4.67 10.88 -9.35
CA PRO A 96 -4.10 11.69 -8.26
C PRO A 96 -4.82 11.53 -6.92
N VAL A 97 -6.15 11.37 -6.94
CA VAL A 97 -6.94 11.15 -5.72
C VAL A 97 -6.56 9.82 -5.05
N VAL A 98 -6.28 8.80 -5.84
CA VAL A 98 -5.82 7.50 -5.32
C VAL A 98 -4.50 7.64 -4.56
N ILE A 99 -3.55 8.40 -5.10
CA ILE A 99 -2.24 8.64 -4.46
C ILE A 99 -2.42 9.37 -3.12
N ILE A 100 -3.31 10.36 -3.06
CA ILE A 100 -3.63 11.10 -1.83
C ILE A 100 -4.21 10.13 -0.78
N ILE A 101 -5.21 9.34 -1.14
CA ILE A 101 -5.85 8.41 -0.21
C ILE A 101 -4.86 7.33 0.25
N LEU A 102 -4.03 6.80 -0.65
CA LEU A 102 -2.94 5.88 -0.29
C LEU A 102 -2.00 6.50 0.74
N GLY A 103 -1.58 7.74 0.52
CA GLY A 103 -0.72 8.48 1.44
C GLY A 103 -1.37 8.70 2.80
N ILE A 104 -2.66 9.08 2.85
CA ILE A 104 -3.41 9.26 4.11
C ILE A 104 -3.52 7.93 4.87
N VAL A 105 -3.91 6.86 4.19
CA VAL A 105 -4.07 5.53 4.80
C VAL A 105 -2.74 5.02 5.36
N LEU A 106 -1.65 5.14 4.59
CA LEU A 106 -0.31 4.76 5.04
C LEU A 106 0.19 5.60 6.21
N THR A 107 -0.06 6.90 6.20
CA THR A 107 0.31 7.80 7.30
C THR A 107 -0.47 7.44 8.56
N ALA A 108 -1.78 7.25 8.46
CA ALA A 108 -2.64 6.89 9.59
C ALA A 108 -2.24 5.55 10.20
N SER A 109 -2.04 4.51 9.40
CA SER A 109 -1.65 3.18 9.88
C SER A 109 -0.26 3.17 10.51
N SER A 110 0.68 3.91 9.92
CA SER A 110 2.03 4.07 10.49
C SER A 110 2.00 4.82 11.82
N ALA A 111 1.20 5.88 11.93
CA ALA A 111 1.01 6.63 13.17
C ALA A 111 0.37 5.77 14.27
N VAL A 112 -0.66 4.99 13.95
CA VAL A 112 -1.28 4.04 14.90
C VAL A 112 -0.28 2.99 15.35
N SER A 113 0.52 2.45 14.43
CA SER A 113 1.56 1.47 14.75
C SER A 113 2.66 2.06 15.62
N PHE A 114 3.04 3.31 15.39
CA PHE A 114 4.05 4.03 16.16
C PHE A 114 3.57 4.32 17.57
N THR A 115 2.40 4.93 17.75
CA THR A 115 1.85 5.33 19.06
C THR A 115 1.56 4.13 19.95
N LYS A 116 0.98 3.06 19.43
CA LYS A 116 0.69 1.85 20.21
C LYS A 116 1.96 1.09 20.64
N ARG A 117 3.05 1.22 19.90
CA ARG A 117 4.34 0.63 20.26
C ARG A 117 5.10 1.41 21.33
N MET A 118 4.89 2.71 21.43
CA MET A 118 5.47 3.54 22.50
C MET A 118 4.74 3.36 23.83
N GLN A 119 3.47 2.98 23.81
CA GLN A 119 2.74 2.66 25.02
C GLN A 119 3.09 1.24 25.47
N ASN A 120 3.91 1.11 26.52
CA ASN A 120 4.05 -0.11 27.31
C ASN A 120 2.70 -0.41 27.97
N ARG A 121 1.85 -1.20 27.33
CA ARG A 121 0.56 -1.59 27.91
C ARG A 121 0.56 -3.05 28.29
N GLU A 122 0.48 -3.29 29.57
CA GLU A 122 0.00 -4.52 30.22
C GLU A 122 -1.52 -4.70 30.03
N PHE A 123 -2.05 -4.53 28.84
CA PHE A 123 -3.48 -4.74 28.57
C PHE A 123 -3.66 -5.80 27.47
N ALA A 124 -3.37 -7.05 27.81
CA ALA A 124 -3.97 -8.18 27.12
C ALA A 124 -5.47 -8.23 27.47
N ARG A 125 -6.27 -7.48 26.75
CA ARG A 125 -7.73 -7.56 26.89
C ARG A 125 -8.20 -8.85 26.25
N LYS A 126 -8.54 -9.82 27.08
CA LYS A 126 -8.82 -11.24 26.86
C LYS A 126 -10.04 -11.56 25.96
N ASN A 127 -10.46 -10.69 25.05
CA ASN A 127 -11.67 -10.93 24.28
C ASN A 127 -11.35 -11.17 22.79
N SER A 128 -10.99 -12.44 22.47
CA SER A 128 -10.65 -12.87 21.10
C SER A 128 -11.78 -12.67 20.06
N ARG A 129 -13.05 -12.54 20.50
CA ARG A 129 -14.18 -12.34 19.59
C ARG A 129 -14.10 -11.03 18.80
N TRP A 130 -13.53 -9.98 19.38
CA TRP A 130 -13.34 -8.70 18.71
C TRP A 130 -12.22 -8.71 17.67
N LEU A 131 -11.38 -9.73 17.68
CA LEU A 131 -10.22 -9.80 16.79
C LEU A 131 -10.65 -9.85 15.30
N ALA A 132 -11.70 -10.59 14.98
CA ALA A 132 -12.23 -10.65 13.61
C ALA A 132 -12.78 -9.29 13.15
N TRP A 133 -13.54 -8.60 14.03
CA TRP A 133 -14.06 -7.26 13.72
C TRP A 133 -12.96 -6.22 13.54
N LEU A 134 -11.93 -6.26 14.38
CA LEU A 134 -10.77 -5.37 14.28
C LEU A 134 -9.85 -5.72 13.10
N ALA A 135 -9.89 -6.95 12.62
CA ALA A 135 -9.17 -7.37 11.42
C ALA A 135 -9.82 -6.89 10.12
N PHE A 136 -11.13 -6.59 10.13
CA PHE A 136 -11.82 -6.10 8.95
C PHE A 136 -11.23 -4.77 8.40
N PRO A 137 -11.08 -3.70 9.19
CA PRO A 137 -10.43 -2.47 8.69
C PRO A 137 -8.97 -2.69 8.29
N ILE A 138 -8.25 -3.62 8.94
CA ILE A 138 -6.89 -4.01 8.51
C ILE A 138 -6.92 -4.66 7.13
N GLY A 139 -7.94 -5.49 6.87
CA GLY A 139 -8.16 -6.06 5.54
C GLY A 139 -8.47 -5.00 4.49
N VAL A 140 -9.35 -4.04 4.78
CA VAL A 140 -9.66 -2.92 3.87
C VAL A 140 -8.39 -2.13 3.54
N GLU A 141 -7.60 -1.79 4.56
CA GLU A 141 -6.31 -1.13 4.36
C GLU A 141 -5.36 -1.98 3.52
N ALA A 142 -5.23 -3.27 3.85
CA ALA A 142 -4.37 -4.16 3.08
C ALA A 142 -4.80 -4.22 1.62
N GLY A 143 -6.09 -4.36 1.32
CA GLY A 143 -6.62 -4.40 -0.04
C GLY A 143 -6.40 -3.10 -0.82
N PHE A 144 -6.42 -1.97 -0.12
CA PHE A 144 -6.25 -0.66 -0.71
C PHE A 144 -4.76 -0.28 -0.89
N SER A 145 -3.89 -0.60 0.07
CA SER A 145 -2.50 -0.13 0.12
C SER A 145 -1.44 -1.23 0.16
N SER A 146 -1.83 -2.50 0.25
CA SER A 146 -0.92 -3.65 0.48
C SER A 146 -0.16 -3.60 1.84
N ALA A 147 -0.42 -2.61 2.69
CA ALA A 147 0.39 -2.33 3.89
C ALA A 147 -0.18 -2.92 5.19
N GLY A 148 -1.50 -3.05 5.32
CA GLY A 148 -2.20 -3.35 6.58
C GLY A 148 -1.79 -4.65 7.28
N ALA A 149 -1.55 -5.70 6.51
CA ALA A 149 -1.01 -6.93 7.04
C ALA A 149 0.49 -6.80 7.35
N GLY A 150 0.87 -6.75 8.55
CA GLY A 150 2.27 -6.65 8.99
C GLY A 150 2.40 -5.68 10.15
N ALA A 151 2.23 -4.39 9.92
CA ALA A 151 2.33 -3.40 10.99
C ALA A 151 1.11 -3.45 11.94
N LEU A 152 -0.09 -3.39 11.37
CA LEU A 152 -1.33 -3.42 12.14
C LEU A 152 -1.69 -4.81 12.64
N GLY A 153 -1.47 -5.86 11.81
CA GLY A 153 -1.70 -7.25 12.21
C GLY A 153 -0.86 -7.63 13.43
N THR A 154 0.44 -7.39 13.39
CA THR A 154 1.33 -7.60 14.55
C THR A 154 0.85 -6.79 15.76
N THR A 155 0.50 -5.50 15.57
CA THR A 155 0.05 -4.63 16.67
C THR A 155 -1.25 -5.15 17.27
N LEU A 156 -2.19 -5.60 16.45
CA LEU A 156 -3.46 -6.18 16.89
C LEU A 156 -3.21 -7.46 17.71
N LEU A 157 -2.39 -8.37 17.20
CA LEU A 157 -2.05 -9.61 17.90
C LEU A 157 -1.34 -9.35 19.23
N MET A 158 -0.40 -8.41 19.28
CA MET A 158 0.29 -8.05 20.53
C MET A 158 -0.65 -7.47 21.60
N ASN A 159 -1.71 -6.78 21.21
CA ASN A 159 -2.63 -6.15 22.15
C ASN A 159 -3.80 -7.04 22.57
N TYR A 160 -4.17 -8.04 21.77
CA TYR A 160 -5.38 -8.84 21.99
C TYR A 160 -5.12 -10.35 22.10
N SER A 161 -3.86 -10.78 22.11
CA SER A 161 -3.50 -12.17 22.35
C SER A 161 -2.42 -12.31 23.41
N GLU A 162 -2.40 -13.44 24.10
CA GLU A 162 -1.38 -13.81 25.08
C GLU A 162 -0.22 -14.59 24.45
N MET A 163 -0.05 -14.49 23.13
CA MET A 163 1.00 -15.23 22.42
C MET A 163 2.40 -14.65 22.67
N PRO A 164 3.41 -15.50 22.78
CA PRO A 164 4.80 -15.04 22.82
C PRO A 164 5.14 -14.30 21.50
N PRO A 165 6.06 -13.33 21.54
CA PRO A 165 6.40 -12.50 20.38
C PRO A 165 6.77 -13.28 19.11
N SER A 166 7.40 -14.45 19.25
CA SER A 166 7.73 -15.32 18.12
C SER A 166 6.49 -15.88 17.41
N GLN A 167 5.47 -16.27 18.18
CA GLN A 167 4.19 -16.74 17.62
C GLN A 167 3.37 -15.60 17.01
N VAL A 168 3.43 -14.40 17.60
CA VAL A 168 2.80 -13.22 17.03
C VAL A 168 3.35 -12.94 15.63
N VAL A 169 4.69 -12.90 15.50
CA VAL A 169 5.35 -12.66 14.20
C VAL A 169 5.03 -13.76 13.19
N GLY A 170 5.10 -15.02 13.60
CA GLY A 170 4.79 -16.14 12.70
C GLY A 170 3.32 -16.17 12.25
N THR A 171 2.39 -15.85 13.16
CA THR A 171 0.96 -15.76 12.83
C THR A 171 0.70 -14.60 11.87
N ASP A 172 1.35 -13.46 12.06
CA ASP A 172 1.22 -12.29 11.19
C ASP A 172 1.83 -12.52 9.80
N ILE A 173 2.97 -13.22 9.70
CA ILE A 173 3.57 -13.59 8.41
C ILE A 173 2.61 -14.47 7.61
N LEU A 174 2.01 -15.49 8.23
CA LEU A 174 1.04 -16.36 7.57
C LEU A 174 -0.24 -15.61 7.21
N PHE A 175 -0.73 -14.76 8.10
CA PHE A 175 -1.86 -13.88 7.85
C PHE A 175 -1.62 -13.02 6.61
N GLY A 176 -0.51 -12.31 6.59
CA GLY A 176 -0.16 -11.47 5.46
C GLY A 176 0.18 -12.24 4.18
N LEU A 177 0.67 -13.49 4.27
CA LEU A 177 0.87 -14.36 3.11
C LEU A 177 -0.47 -14.70 2.45
N VAL A 178 -1.47 -15.11 3.23
CA VAL A 178 -2.80 -15.42 2.69
C VAL A 178 -3.44 -14.19 2.04
N LEU A 179 -3.37 -13.03 2.71
CA LEU A 179 -3.87 -11.78 2.14
C LEU A 179 -3.11 -11.39 0.86
N ALA A 180 -1.80 -11.60 0.83
CA ALA A 180 -0.99 -11.29 -0.35
C ALA A 180 -1.33 -12.20 -1.54
N VAL A 181 -1.57 -13.50 -1.32
CA VAL A 181 -1.99 -14.43 -2.37
C VAL A 181 -3.35 -14.02 -2.95
N ILE A 182 -4.33 -13.74 -2.07
CA ILE A 182 -5.67 -13.34 -2.52
C ILE A 182 -5.60 -11.98 -3.23
N GLY A 183 -4.92 -10.98 -2.64
CA GLY A 183 -4.75 -9.66 -3.23
C GLY A 183 -4.03 -9.70 -4.57
N SER A 184 -2.96 -10.49 -4.69
CA SER A 184 -2.23 -10.69 -5.95
C SER A 184 -3.14 -11.28 -7.05
N ALA A 185 -3.95 -12.28 -6.72
CA ALA A 185 -4.87 -12.90 -7.68
C ALA A 185 -5.92 -11.90 -8.21
N PHE A 186 -6.45 -11.03 -7.34
CA PHE A 186 -7.38 -9.98 -7.74
C PHE A 186 -6.69 -8.91 -8.61
N HIS A 187 -5.53 -8.42 -8.19
CA HIS A 187 -4.80 -7.41 -8.97
C HIS A 187 -4.29 -7.94 -10.31
N TRP A 188 -3.97 -9.24 -10.39
CA TRP A 188 -3.66 -9.91 -11.66
C TRP A 188 -4.83 -9.84 -12.65
N LYS A 189 -6.03 -10.16 -12.19
CA LYS A 189 -7.26 -10.07 -13.02
C LYS A 189 -7.52 -8.66 -13.55
N PHE A 190 -7.15 -7.64 -12.81
CA PHE A 190 -7.33 -6.24 -13.21
C PHE A 190 -6.15 -5.67 -14.03
N GLY A 191 -5.14 -6.50 -14.35
CA GLY A 191 -3.96 -6.05 -15.10
C GLY A 191 -3.11 -5.02 -14.36
N ALA A 192 -3.23 -4.94 -13.02
CA ALA A 192 -2.56 -3.95 -12.20
C ALA A 192 -1.22 -4.42 -11.63
N ILE A 193 -0.42 -5.16 -12.43
CA ILE A 193 0.90 -5.66 -12.01
C ILE A 193 1.93 -5.28 -13.07
N ASN A 194 3.00 -4.61 -12.64
CA ASN A 194 4.13 -4.28 -13.50
C ASN A 194 5.20 -5.38 -13.41
N ALA A 195 5.15 -6.33 -14.32
CA ALA A 195 6.05 -7.49 -14.33
C ALA A 195 7.55 -7.13 -14.44
N PRO A 196 7.99 -6.19 -15.30
CA PRO A 196 9.39 -5.81 -15.38
C PRO A 196 9.97 -5.29 -14.06
N ILE A 197 9.24 -4.40 -13.38
CA ILE A 197 9.66 -3.86 -12.08
C ILE A 197 9.61 -4.94 -11.00
N LEU A 198 8.57 -5.78 -11.00
CA LEU A 198 8.44 -6.90 -10.07
C LEU A 198 9.65 -7.84 -10.12
N TRP A 199 10.10 -8.23 -11.30
CA TRP A 199 11.28 -9.09 -11.46
C TRP A 199 12.53 -8.44 -10.87
N GLN A 200 12.74 -7.15 -11.13
CA GLN A 200 13.87 -6.41 -10.56
C GLN A 200 13.80 -6.39 -9.03
N LEU A 201 12.63 -6.14 -8.45
CA LEU A 201 12.43 -6.17 -7.00
C LEU A 201 12.70 -7.55 -6.42
N LEU A 202 12.26 -8.63 -7.09
CA LEU A 202 12.44 -10.01 -6.63
C LEU A 202 13.92 -10.43 -6.65
N ILE A 203 14.66 -10.08 -7.68
CA ILE A 203 16.10 -10.39 -7.77
C ILE A 203 16.86 -9.75 -6.60
N GLY A 204 16.55 -8.50 -6.24
CA GLY A 204 17.14 -7.86 -5.05
C GLY A 204 16.50 -8.37 -3.76
N GLY A 205 15.20 -8.62 -3.77
CA GLY A 205 14.41 -8.97 -2.59
C GLY A 205 14.74 -10.36 -2.02
N VAL A 206 14.95 -11.35 -2.86
CA VAL A 206 15.26 -12.72 -2.39
C VAL A 206 16.53 -12.75 -1.51
N PRO A 207 17.69 -12.26 -1.96
CA PRO A 207 18.87 -12.22 -1.08
C PRO A 207 18.64 -11.31 0.13
N GLY A 208 17.90 -10.19 -0.03
CA GLY A 208 17.61 -9.28 1.08
C GLY A 208 16.82 -9.96 2.20
N VAL A 209 15.74 -10.68 1.89
CA VAL A 209 14.92 -11.35 2.91
C VAL A 209 15.67 -12.51 3.58
N LEU A 210 16.46 -13.28 2.85
CA LEU A 210 17.25 -14.36 3.39
C LEU A 210 18.29 -13.84 4.39
N LEU A 211 19.04 -12.81 4.04
CA LEU A 211 19.97 -12.14 4.94
C LEU A 211 19.24 -11.52 6.13
N GLY A 212 18.10 -10.86 5.92
CA GLY A 212 17.28 -10.31 6.99
C GLY A 212 16.86 -11.36 8.01
N CYS A 213 16.34 -12.49 7.55
CA CYS A 213 15.94 -13.61 8.43
C CYS A 213 17.15 -14.22 9.17
N ALA A 214 18.31 -14.35 8.52
CA ALA A 214 19.53 -14.87 9.14
C ALA A 214 20.04 -13.95 10.26
N PHE A 215 19.96 -12.63 10.08
CA PHE A 215 20.42 -11.64 11.07
C PHE A 215 19.33 -11.19 12.05
N ALA A 216 18.08 -11.61 11.89
CA ALA A 216 16.95 -11.18 12.74
C ALA A 216 17.18 -11.44 14.23
N ARG A 217 17.95 -12.49 14.59
CA ARG A 217 18.27 -12.83 15.99
C ARG A 217 19.33 -11.90 16.62
N LYS A 218 20.13 -11.21 15.79
CA LYS A 218 21.27 -10.38 16.26
C LYS A 218 20.90 -8.90 16.40
N VAL A 219 19.80 -8.46 15.78
CA VAL A 219 19.42 -7.05 15.75
C VAL A 219 18.25 -6.81 16.72
N PRO A 220 18.32 -5.78 17.59
CA PRO A 220 17.21 -5.43 18.47
C PRO A 220 16.00 -4.95 17.65
N ALA A 221 15.03 -5.83 17.50
CA ALA A 221 13.86 -5.62 16.63
C ALA A 221 13.04 -4.36 16.99
N ARG A 222 13.13 -3.86 18.23
CA ARG A 222 12.37 -2.69 18.68
C ARG A 222 12.77 -1.41 17.93
N ASN A 223 14.07 -1.11 17.90
CA ASN A 223 14.58 0.12 17.27
C ASN A 223 14.36 0.10 15.76
N LEU A 224 14.58 -1.06 15.14
CA LEU A 224 14.38 -1.25 13.71
C LEU A 224 12.90 -1.08 13.32
N ARG A 225 11.99 -1.62 14.12
CA ARG A 225 10.54 -1.46 13.88
C ARG A 225 10.07 0.00 14.01
N VAL A 226 10.66 0.74 14.96
CA VAL A 226 10.37 2.19 15.11
C VAL A 226 10.89 2.98 13.91
N ALA A 227 12.13 2.71 13.48
CA ALA A 227 12.70 3.36 12.30
C ALA A 227 11.87 3.07 11.04
N ILE A 228 11.45 1.82 10.86
CA ILE A 228 10.57 1.41 9.77
C ILE A 228 9.23 2.16 9.80
N ALA A 229 8.58 2.26 10.96
CA ALA A 229 7.30 2.97 11.08
C ALA A 229 7.47 4.48 10.80
N LEU A 230 8.59 5.08 11.18
CA LEU A 230 8.90 6.47 10.90
C LEU A 230 9.12 6.71 9.40
N ILE A 231 9.89 5.85 8.74
CA ILE A 231 10.12 5.93 7.29
C ILE A 231 8.77 5.77 6.54
N ALA A 232 7.93 4.81 6.94
CA ALA A 232 6.61 4.63 6.32
C ALA A 232 5.69 5.83 6.53
N LEU A 233 5.75 6.48 7.69
CA LEU A 233 5.01 7.69 7.98
C LEU A 233 5.47 8.86 7.10
N LEU A 234 6.77 9.08 6.98
CA LEU A 234 7.34 10.13 6.12
C LEU A 234 7.00 9.87 4.64
N ALA A 235 7.12 8.63 4.19
CA ALA A 235 6.76 8.24 2.83
C ALA A 235 5.27 8.40 2.54
N GLY A 236 4.39 8.13 3.51
CA GLY A 236 2.96 8.40 3.41
C GLY A 236 2.66 9.91 3.28
N LEU A 237 3.30 10.75 4.08
CA LEU A 237 3.19 12.21 3.99
C LEU A 237 3.67 12.73 2.62
N GLN A 238 4.77 12.20 2.12
CA GLN A 238 5.30 12.56 0.79
C GLN A 238 4.33 12.17 -0.33
N LEU A 239 3.68 10.99 -0.24
CA LEU A 239 2.63 10.59 -1.18
C LEU A 239 1.44 11.56 -1.19
N VAL A 240 0.99 12.02 -0.01
CA VAL A 240 -0.07 13.04 0.09
C VAL A 240 0.36 14.33 -0.60
N TRP A 241 1.58 14.79 -0.32
CA TRP A 241 2.11 16.00 -0.93
C TRP A 241 2.18 15.91 -2.45
N ASP A 242 2.73 14.84 -3.00
CA ASP A 242 2.84 14.62 -4.44
C ASP A 242 1.46 14.48 -5.10
N GLY A 243 0.54 13.75 -4.47
CA GLY A 243 -0.83 13.64 -4.95
C GLY A 243 -1.55 14.98 -5.01
N VAL A 244 -1.39 15.83 -4.00
CA VAL A 244 -1.96 17.20 -3.97
C VAL A 244 -1.34 18.08 -5.06
N ARG A 245 -0.02 18.00 -5.25
CA ARG A 245 0.68 18.73 -6.31
C ARG A 245 0.15 18.34 -7.70
N THR A 246 0.08 17.05 -7.97
CA THR A 246 -0.44 16.51 -9.25
C THR A 246 -1.90 16.90 -9.48
N LEU A 247 -2.74 16.88 -8.42
CA LEU A 247 -4.13 17.29 -8.53
C LEU A 247 -4.27 18.79 -8.83
N ARG A 248 -3.43 19.63 -8.22
CA ARG A 248 -3.42 21.07 -8.51
C ARG A 248 -2.98 21.37 -9.95
N ALA A 249 -1.92 20.70 -10.42
CA ALA A 249 -1.43 20.84 -11.78
C ALA A 249 -2.49 20.44 -12.82
N SER A 250 -3.16 19.31 -12.64
CA SER A 250 -4.22 18.85 -13.54
C SER A 250 -5.47 19.73 -13.54
N ARG A 251 -5.77 20.41 -12.43
CA ARG A 251 -6.85 21.41 -12.38
C ARG A 251 -6.48 22.69 -13.10
N ALA A 252 -5.26 23.18 -12.93
CA ALA A 252 -4.78 24.39 -13.62
C ALA A 252 -4.78 24.20 -15.15
N GLU A 253 -4.34 23.04 -15.63
CA GLU A 253 -4.34 22.70 -17.04
C GLU A 253 -5.77 22.65 -17.63
N ARG A 254 -6.72 22.05 -16.92
CA ARG A 254 -8.13 22.04 -17.33
C ARG A 254 -8.74 23.43 -17.37
N SER A 255 -8.41 24.29 -16.41
CA SER A 255 -8.90 25.68 -16.39
C SER A 255 -8.33 26.51 -17.54
N ALA A 256 -7.08 26.27 -17.92
CA ALA A 256 -6.45 26.93 -19.05
C ALA A 256 -7.11 26.53 -20.39
N LEU A 257 -7.41 25.24 -20.56
CA LEU A 257 -8.08 24.72 -21.76
C LEU A 257 -9.53 25.24 -21.90
N THR A 258 -10.29 25.29 -20.79
CA THR A 258 -11.65 25.85 -20.80
C THR A 258 -11.68 27.38 -20.99
N GLY A 259 -10.63 28.08 -20.54
CA GLY A 259 -10.50 29.54 -20.79
C GLY A 259 -10.16 29.89 -22.22
N SER A 260 -9.43 29.03 -22.95
CA SER A 260 -9.10 29.24 -24.35
C SER A 260 -10.29 29.01 -25.29
N ASP A 261 -11.20 28.10 -24.95
CA ASP A 261 -12.40 27.80 -25.76
C ASP A 261 -13.45 28.92 -25.70
N THR A 262 -13.51 29.64 -24.56
CA THR A 262 -14.42 30.82 -24.43
C THR A 262 -13.90 32.05 -25.17
N GLY A 263 -12.60 32.12 -25.48
CA GLY A 263 -11.98 33.24 -26.21
C GLY A 263 -12.10 33.14 -27.75
N GLN A 264 -12.25 31.91 -28.27
CA GLN A 264 -12.32 31.73 -29.75
C GLN A 264 -13.71 31.91 -30.34
N ASN A 265 -14.78 31.93 -29.55
CA ASN A 265 -16.14 32.14 -30.05
C ASN A 265 -16.53 33.62 -30.27
N TYR A 266 -15.64 34.60 -30.06
CA TYR A 266 -15.93 36.03 -30.30
C TYR A 266 -15.29 36.60 -31.56
N HIS A 267 -14.67 35.77 -32.42
CA HIS A 267 -14.15 36.23 -33.71
C HIS A 267 -14.61 35.33 -34.86
N GLN A 268 -15.93 35.16 -35.04
CA GLN A 268 -16.48 34.90 -36.36
C GLN A 268 -16.71 36.29 -37.03
N PRO A 269 -16.00 36.62 -38.09
CA PRO A 269 -16.35 37.79 -38.89
C PRO A 269 -17.75 37.57 -39.45
N ASP A 270 -18.60 38.57 -39.25
CA ASP A 270 -19.99 38.59 -39.72
C ASP A 270 -20.01 38.60 -41.25
N GLU A 271 -20.01 37.42 -41.88
CA GLU A 271 -20.13 37.23 -43.34
C GLU A 271 -21.43 37.81 -43.88
N SER A 272 -22.37 38.20 -42.99
CA SER A 272 -23.61 38.87 -43.39
C SER A 272 -23.44 40.32 -43.88
N LEU A 273 -22.32 40.98 -43.49
CA LEU A 273 -22.04 42.37 -43.90
C LEU A 273 -21.33 42.48 -45.27
N GLU A 274 -20.63 41.45 -45.72
CA GLU A 274 -20.06 41.45 -47.08
C GLU A 274 -21.09 41.12 -48.15
N ALA A 275 -22.09 40.27 -47.84
CA ALA A 275 -23.19 39.98 -48.79
C ALA A 275 -24.09 41.21 -49.08
N VAL A 276 -24.24 42.13 -48.14
CA VAL A 276 -25.04 43.37 -48.33
C VAL A 276 -24.26 44.46 -49.10
N ARG A 277 -22.94 44.40 -49.06
CA ARG A 277 -22.07 45.35 -49.80
C ARG A 277 -21.96 45.01 -51.28
N SER A 278 -21.99 43.74 -51.64
CA SER A 278 -21.95 43.32 -53.06
C SER A 278 -23.28 43.52 -53.82
N ALA A 279 -24.44 43.60 -53.15
CA ALA A 279 -25.75 43.82 -53.75
C ALA A 279 -26.05 45.28 -54.05
N ARG A 280 -25.16 46.22 -53.75
CA ARG A 280 -25.36 47.66 -54.04
C ARG A 280 -24.53 48.21 -55.22
N LEU A 281 -23.81 47.33 -55.92
CA LEU A 281 -22.97 47.77 -57.09
C LEU A 281 -23.34 47.06 -58.41
N VAL A 282 -24.61 46.68 -58.57
CA VAL A 282 -25.19 46.30 -59.89
C VAL A 282 -26.34 47.23 -60.20
#